data_bcd46bcb5a03f596177b2574d20c884d
#
_entry.id   bcd46bcb5a03f596177b2574d20c884d
#
_cell.length_a   1.000
_cell.length_b   1.000
_cell.length_c   1.000
_cell.angle_alpha   90.00
_cell.angle_beta   90.00
_cell.angle_gamma   90.00
#
_symmetry.space_group_name_H-M   'P 1'
#
loop_
_entity.id
_entity.type
_entity.pdbx_description
1 polymer ?
#
loop_
_entity_poly.entity_id
_entity_poly.type
_entity_poly.pdbx_seq_one_letter_code
_entity_poly.pdbx_strand_id
1 'polypeptide(L)'
;ELTDMLRGSCIQSTRSCDPNPSIKLIKEAIKSGKKFKMISVDDFPDDGIVVAVQGIGGGGPWEYVIDRTKSQGLKVLPDSERNNMVVDLISEFLGKEVTAIIRSEAAEATATALLVAAERNIPILDAGITGRAVPEVQQSIPWISGIASIPTAIVSPWGDEIIIKHAIDEYRVEDISRAIAVA
;
A
#
# COMPACT_ATOMS: atom_id res chain seq x y z
N GLU A 1 -15.30 13.56 -9.52
CA GLU A 1 -14.58 12.36 -10.05
C GLU A 1 -13.84 11.57 -8.95
N LEU A 2 -12.79 12.07 -8.27
CA LEU A 2 -12.09 11.32 -7.22
C LEU A 2 -13.01 10.86 -6.08
N THR A 3 -13.94 11.71 -5.66
CA THR A 3 -14.93 11.38 -4.64
C THR A 3 -15.84 10.23 -5.07
N ASP A 4 -16.23 10.20 -6.34
CA ASP A 4 -17.11 9.17 -6.88
C ASP A 4 -16.35 7.86 -7.08
N MET A 5 -15.06 7.94 -7.46
CA MET A 5 -14.16 6.81 -7.51
C MET A 5 -13.99 6.14 -6.13
N LEU A 6 -13.81 6.92 -5.07
CA LEU A 6 -13.70 6.39 -3.70
C LEU A 6 -15.02 5.73 -3.24
N ARG A 7 -16.18 6.32 -3.55
CA ARG A 7 -17.47 5.71 -3.26
C ARG A 7 -17.67 4.41 -4.02
N GLY A 8 -17.37 4.40 -5.32
CA GLY A 8 -17.43 3.20 -6.17
C GLY A 8 -16.48 2.11 -5.67
N SER A 9 -15.29 2.49 -5.24
CA SER A 9 -14.30 1.57 -4.65
C SER A 9 -14.83 0.88 -3.38
N CYS A 10 -15.57 1.59 -2.53
CA CYS A 10 -16.22 0.99 -1.36
C CYS A 10 -17.31 -0.04 -1.77
N ILE A 11 -18.06 0.21 -2.84
CA ILE A 11 -19.04 -0.75 -3.36
C ILE A 11 -18.33 -2.00 -3.89
N GLN A 12 -17.23 -1.82 -4.64
CA GLN A 12 -16.43 -2.92 -5.17
C GLN A 12 -15.76 -3.76 -4.10
N SER A 13 -15.48 -3.20 -2.93
CA SER A 13 -14.71 -3.87 -1.88
C SER A 13 -15.37 -5.15 -1.35
N THR A 14 -16.70 -5.29 -1.53
CA THR A 14 -17.50 -6.43 -1.02
C THR A 14 -17.46 -6.62 0.49
N ARG A 15 -17.06 -5.57 1.22
CA ARG A 15 -17.05 -5.50 2.69
C ARG A 15 -17.59 -4.17 3.18
N SER A 16 -17.84 -4.06 4.48
CA SER A 16 -18.21 -2.77 5.09
C SER A 16 -17.11 -1.74 4.85
N CYS A 17 -17.48 -0.60 4.31
CA CYS A 17 -16.57 0.50 3.98
C CYS A 17 -17.28 1.84 4.14
N ASP A 18 -16.65 2.77 4.87
CA ASP A 18 -17.05 4.17 4.90
C ASP A 18 -16.07 4.98 4.03
N PRO A 19 -16.50 5.57 2.90
CA PRO A 19 -15.60 6.36 2.06
C PRO A 19 -15.26 7.74 2.65
N ASN A 20 -16.00 8.22 3.66
CA ASN A 20 -15.88 9.60 4.14
C ASN A 20 -14.49 9.96 4.69
N PRO A 21 -13.81 9.13 5.50
CA PRO A 21 -12.45 9.40 5.93
C PRO A 21 -11.49 9.58 4.75
N SER A 22 -11.53 8.67 3.77
CA SER A 22 -10.72 8.73 2.55
C SER A 22 -11.02 9.98 1.72
N ILE A 23 -12.30 10.33 1.56
CA ILE A 23 -12.73 11.55 0.85
C ILE A 23 -12.20 12.81 1.55
N LYS A 24 -12.19 12.83 2.88
CA LYS A 24 -11.64 13.95 3.65
C LYS A 24 -10.16 14.13 3.37
N LEU A 25 -9.36 13.07 3.45
CA LEU A 25 -7.92 13.10 3.18
C LEU A 25 -7.61 13.58 1.75
N ILE A 26 -8.31 13.08 0.75
CA ILE A 26 -8.15 13.51 -0.65
C ILE A 26 -8.49 15.01 -0.81
N LYS A 27 -9.56 15.49 -0.18
CA LYS A 27 -9.92 16.92 -0.21
C LYS A 27 -8.87 17.80 0.45
N GLU A 28 -8.29 17.36 1.56
CA GLU A 28 -7.20 18.05 2.25
C GLU A 28 -5.94 18.11 1.38
N ALA A 29 -5.57 17.00 0.72
CA ALA A 29 -4.47 16.94 -0.22
C ALA A 29 -4.68 17.90 -1.41
N ILE A 30 -5.89 17.96 -1.98
CA ILE A 30 -6.22 18.93 -3.04
C ILE A 30 -6.05 20.37 -2.54
N LYS A 31 -6.57 20.68 -1.34
CA LYS A 31 -6.44 22.03 -0.74
C LYS A 31 -4.98 22.42 -0.49
N SER A 32 -4.11 21.46 -0.19
CA SER A 32 -2.66 21.69 -0.03
C SER A 32 -1.90 21.76 -1.37
N GLY A 33 -2.61 21.72 -2.51
CA GLY A 33 -2.02 21.86 -3.84
C GLY A 33 -1.52 20.56 -4.46
N LYS A 34 -1.78 19.40 -3.86
CA LYS A 34 -1.42 18.11 -4.45
C LYS A 34 -2.22 17.85 -5.72
N LYS A 35 -1.54 17.30 -6.73
CA LYS A 35 -2.13 16.93 -8.02
C LYS A 35 -2.23 15.42 -8.12
N PHE A 36 -3.34 14.93 -8.64
CA PHE A 36 -3.60 13.52 -8.87
C PHE A 36 -3.53 13.26 -10.37
N LYS A 37 -2.63 12.38 -10.78
CA LYS A 37 -2.46 11.98 -12.17
C LYS A 37 -2.75 10.49 -12.29
N MET A 38 -3.64 10.12 -13.19
CA MET A 38 -3.95 8.74 -13.54
C MET A 38 -3.54 8.49 -14.98
N ILE A 39 -2.95 7.34 -15.26
CA ILE A 39 -2.56 6.91 -16.61
C ILE A 39 -3.10 5.52 -16.91
N SER A 40 -3.36 5.25 -18.18
CA SER A 40 -3.68 3.89 -18.64
C SER A 40 -2.47 2.98 -18.47
N VAL A 41 -2.73 1.67 -18.29
CA VAL A 41 -1.68 0.64 -18.30
C VAL A 41 -0.94 0.65 -19.64
N ASP A 42 -1.66 0.89 -20.75
CA ASP A 42 -1.08 0.94 -22.09
C ASP A 42 -0.10 2.11 -22.30
N ASP A 43 -0.23 3.17 -21.49
CA ASP A 43 0.66 4.34 -21.51
C ASP A 43 1.84 4.21 -20.53
N PHE A 44 1.91 3.13 -19.74
CA PHE A 44 2.98 2.93 -18.78
C PHE A 44 4.21 2.31 -19.46
N PRO A 45 5.43 2.85 -19.25
CA PRO A 45 6.64 2.34 -19.87
C PRO A 45 6.94 0.90 -19.46
N ASP A 46 7.38 0.05 -20.42
CA ASP A 46 7.72 -1.36 -20.17
C ASP A 46 8.87 -1.55 -19.17
N ASP A 47 9.76 -0.59 -19.05
CA ASP A 47 10.89 -0.57 -18.10
C ASP A 47 10.59 0.16 -16.79
N GLY A 48 9.37 0.67 -16.64
CA GLY A 48 8.89 1.38 -15.46
C GLY A 48 8.72 0.43 -14.27
N ILE A 49 8.89 0.99 -13.06
CA ILE A 49 8.65 0.27 -11.81
C ILE A 49 7.33 0.72 -11.21
N VAL A 50 6.41 -0.20 -11.05
CA VAL A 50 5.14 0.03 -10.38
C VAL A 50 5.07 -0.76 -9.08
N VAL A 51 4.57 -0.13 -8.02
CA VAL A 51 4.38 -0.79 -6.72
C VAL A 51 2.96 -0.60 -6.21
N ALA A 52 2.47 -1.62 -5.48
CA ALA A 52 1.24 -1.52 -4.71
C ALA A 52 1.59 -1.24 -3.24
N VAL A 53 0.98 -0.22 -2.65
CA VAL A 53 1.15 0.12 -1.23
C VAL A 53 -0.12 -0.25 -0.48
N GLN A 54 0.03 -1.01 0.61
CA GLN A 54 -1.09 -1.46 1.42
C GLN A 54 -0.66 -1.75 2.87
N GLY A 55 -1.62 -1.79 3.78
CA GLY A 55 -1.42 -2.38 5.10
C GLY A 55 -1.58 -3.89 5.06
N ILE A 56 -0.81 -4.62 5.87
CA ILE A 56 -1.07 -6.04 6.11
C ILE A 56 -2.09 -6.18 7.24
N GLY A 57 -3.13 -6.98 7.01
CA GLY A 57 -4.20 -7.22 7.97
C GLY A 57 -3.92 -8.39 8.92
N GLY A 58 -4.87 -8.64 9.84
CA GLY A 58 -4.86 -9.82 10.70
C GLY A 58 -4.37 -9.62 12.13
N GLY A 59 -4.35 -8.41 12.59
CA GLY A 59 -3.94 -8.01 13.94
C GLY A 59 -3.04 -6.78 13.88
N GLY A 60 -2.57 -6.33 14.98
CA GLY A 60 -1.54 -5.32 15.14
C GLY A 60 -0.46 -5.87 16.03
N PRO A 61 0.51 -5.06 16.40
CA PRO A 61 1.51 -5.45 17.40
C PRO A 61 0.84 -5.95 18.67
N TRP A 62 1.41 -6.96 19.27
CA TRP A 62 0.88 -7.56 20.49
C TRP A 62 0.92 -6.53 21.63
N GLU A 63 0.00 -6.62 22.57
CA GLU A 63 -0.15 -5.64 23.65
C GLU A 63 1.18 -5.40 24.40
N TYR A 64 1.93 -6.45 24.71
CA TYR A 64 3.22 -6.32 25.38
C TYR A 64 4.29 -5.57 24.54
N VAL A 65 4.20 -5.64 23.21
CA VAL A 65 5.08 -4.86 22.29
C VAL A 65 4.70 -3.39 22.37
N ILE A 66 3.40 -3.10 22.31
CA ILE A 66 2.87 -1.74 22.44
C ILE A 66 3.29 -1.11 23.77
N ASP A 67 3.16 -1.85 24.87
CA ASP A 67 3.53 -1.36 26.20
C ASP A 67 5.05 -1.14 26.33
N ARG A 68 5.85 -2.05 25.79
CA ARG A 68 7.32 -1.91 25.75
C ARG A 68 7.73 -0.66 24.97
N THR A 69 7.21 -0.48 23.75
CA THR A 69 7.58 0.65 22.89
C THR A 69 7.14 1.98 23.49
N LYS A 70 5.96 2.03 24.13
CA LYS A 70 5.52 3.21 24.90
C LYS A 70 6.46 3.52 26.06
N SER A 71 6.88 2.50 26.83
CA SER A 71 7.80 2.70 27.96
C SER A 71 9.18 3.20 27.52
N GLN A 72 9.58 2.88 26.30
CA GLN A 72 10.82 3.38 25.67
C GLN A 72 10.66 4.77 25.03
N GLY A 73 9.46 5.35 25.05
CA GLY A 73 9.17 6.65 24.43
C GLY A 73 9.14 6.64 22.91
N LEU A 74 9.01 5.46 22.29
CA LEU A 74 8.91 5.33 20.84
C LEU A 74 7.55 5.87 20.36
N LYS A 75 7.58 6.65 19.29
CA LYS A 75 6.39 7.23 18.68
C LYS A 75 5.98 6.43 17.46
N VAL A 76 4.68 6.20 17.32
CA VAL A 76 4.10 5.64 16.09
C VAL A 76 4.20 6.69 14.97
N LEU A 77 4.78 6.31 13.85
CA LEU A 77 4.86 7.14 12.66
C LEU A 77 3.49 7.25 11.97
N PRO A 78 3.17 8.40 11.38
CA PRO A 78 1.97 8.55 10.54
C PRO A 78 1.97 7.56 9.37
N ASP A 79 0.77 7.09 8.97
CA ASP A 79 0.63 6.19 7.82
C ASP A 79 1.20 6.81 6.53
N SER A 80 1.02 8.11 6.31
CA SER A 80 1.58 8.81 5.15
C SER A 80 3.10 8.72 5.10
N GLU A 81 3.78 8.84 6.23
CA GLU A 81 5.23 8.71 6.32
C GLU A 81 5.67 7.28 6.03
N ARG A 82 5.08 6.28 6.70
CA ARG A 82 5.38 4.86 6.49
C ARG A 82 5.11 4.41 5.05
N ASN A 83 4.02 4.87 4.45
CA ASN A 83 3.69 4.57 3.06
C ASN A 83 4.72 5.13 2.06
N ASN A 84 5.35 6.26 2.37
CA ASN A 84 6.44 6.78 1.56
C ASN A 84 7.74 6.02 1.82
N MET A 85 8.05 5.68 3.07
CA MET A 85 9.22 4.88 3.44
C MET A 85 9.26 3.53 2.72
N VAL A 86 8.13 2.81 2.59
CA VAL A 86 8.12 1.52 1.85
C VAL A 86 8.44 1.71 0.37
N VAL A 87 8.04 2.83 -0.25
CA VAL A 87 8.37 3.14 -1.64
C VAL A 87 9.85 3.50 -1.79
N ASP A 88 10.40 4.25 -0.84
CA ASP A 88 11.84 4.58 -0.83
C ASP A 88 12.68 3.31 -0.63
N LEU A 89 12.31 2.49 0.34
CA LEU A 89 12.99 1.23 0.65
C LEU A 89 13.01 0.26 -0.55
N ILE A 90 11.91 0.13 -1.30
CA ILE A 90 11.87 -0.72 -2.48
C ILE A 90 12.68 -0.12 -3.64
N SER A 91 12.65 1.21 -3.82
CA SER A 91 13.46 1.91 -4.83
C SER A 91 14.94 1.71 -4.56
N GLU A 92 15.38 1.87 -3.32
CA GLU A 92 16.76 1.66 -2.90
C GLU A 92 17.20 0.21 -3.12
N PHE A 93 16.38 -0.76 -2.70
CA PHE A 93 16.67 -2.18 -2.88
C PHE A 93 16.81 -2.57 -4.35
N LEU A 94 15.97 -2.03 -5.22
CA LEU A 94 16.01 -2.31 -6.66
C LEU A 94 17.10 -1.52 -7.40
N GLY A 95 17.60 -0.44 -6.79
CA GLY A 95 18.48 0.52 -7.48
C GLY A 95 17.78 1.25 -8.63
N LYS A 96 16.44 1.37 -8.56
CA LYS A 96 15.58 2.00 -9.58
C LYS A 96 14.46 2.77 -8.91
N GLU A 97 14.14 3.93 -9.48
CA GLU A 97 13.01 4.73 -9.01
C GLU A 97 11.67 4.05 -9.29
N VAL A 98 10.77 4.11 -8.32
CA VAL A 98 9.36 3.77 -8.54
C VAL A 98 8.72 4.89 -9.34
N THR A 99 8.13 4.55 -10.47
CA THR A 99 7.62 5.52 -11.46
C THR A 99 6.09 5.59 -11.51
N ALA A 100 5.39 4.64 -10.88
CA ALA A 100 3.95 4.68 -10.69
C ALA A 100 3.52 3.88 -9.45
N ILE A 101 2.33 4.20 -8.96
CA ILE A 101 1.63 3.41 -7.93
C ILE A 101 0.46 2.67 -8.60
N ILE A 102 0.20 1.44 -8.15
CA ILE A 102 -1.01 0.70 -8.52
C ILE A 102 -1.84 0.43 -7.27
N ARG A 103 -3.16 0.44 -7.39
CA ARG A 103 -4.07 0.10 -6.31
C ARG A 103 -3.93 -1.39 -5.94
N SER A 104 -3.69 -1.68 -4.67
CA SER A 104 -3.68 -3.07 -4.18
C SER A 104 -5.09 -3.64 -4.15
N GLU A 105 -5.98 -3.02 -3.38
CA GLU A 105 -7.37 -3.44 -3.16
C GLU A 105 -8.35 -2.32 -3.47
N ALA A 106 -9.63 -2.67 -3.49
CA ALA A 106 -10.72 -1.70 -3.38
C ALA A 106 -10.84 -1.15 -1.94
N ALA A 107 -11.67 -0.14 -1.75
CA ALA A 107 -11.88 0.60 -0.50
C ALA A 107 -10.72 1.55 -0.14
N GLU A 108 -10.24 1.50 1.11
CA GLU A 108 -9.26 2.45 1.66
C GLU A 108 -7.92 2.41 0.90
N ALA A 109 -7.53 1.25 0.37
CA ALA A 109 -6.30 1.10 -0.41
C ALA A 109 -6.30 1.97 -1.69
N THR A 110 -7.47 2.30 -2.23
CA THR A 110 -7.60 3.24 -3.34
C THR A 110 -7.15 4.65 -2.93
N ALA A 111 -7.55 5.11 -1.74
CA ALA A 111 -7.12 6.42 -1.24
C ALA A 111 -5.63 6.44 -0.90
N THR A 112 -5.12 5.36 -0.29
CA THR A 112 -3.69 5.20 0.00
C THR A 112 -2.85 5.32 -1.27
N ALA A 113 -3.20 4.57 -2.32
CA ALA A 113 -2.50 4.61 -3.59
C ALA A 113 -2.52 6.01 -4.23
N LEU A 114 -3.67 6.69 -4.21
CA LEU A 114 -3.80 8.06 -4.71
C LEU A 114 -2.94 9.05 -3.93
N LEU A 115 -2.94 8.98 -2.60
CA LEU A 115 -2.19 9.90 -1.75
C LEU A 115 -0.69 9.72 -1.92
N VAL A 116 -0.19 8.48 -1.91
CA VAL A 116 1.23 8.19 -2.13
C VAL A 116 1.69 8.68 -3.50
N ALA A 117 0.92 8.39 -4.56
CA ALA A 117 1.23 8.86 -5.90
C ALA A 117 1.29 10.39 -5.98
N ALA A 118 0.31 11.08 -5.36
CA ALA A 118 0.25 12.54 -5.36
C ALA A 118 1.36 13.18 -4.50
N GLU A 119 1.76 12.57 -3.39
CA GLU A 119 2.86 13.05 -2.55
C GLU A 119 4.20 12.94 -3.26
N ARG A 120 4.39 11.88 -4.02
CA ARG A 120 5.61 11.63 -4.81
C ARG A 120 5.60 12.28 -6.19
N ASN A 121 4.49 12.91 -6.57
CA ASN A 121 4.29 13.51 -7.90
C ASN A 121 4.48 12.51 -9.05
N ILE A 122 4.12 11.25 -8.85
CA ILE A 122 4.09 10.19 -9.86
C ILE A 122 2.64 9.78 -10.15
N PRO A 123 2.35 9.13 -11.28
CA PRO A 123 1.00 8.71 -11.60
C PRO A 123 0.56 7.48 -10.80
N ILE A 124 -0.77 7.33 -10.67
CA ILE A 124 -1.40 6.05 -10.36
C ILE A 124 -1.83 5.37 -11.66
N LEU A 125 -1.65 4.06 -11.77
CA LEU A 125 -2.19 3.30 -12.91
C LEU A 125 -3.70 3.12 -12.76
N ASP A 126 -4.45 3.27 -13.85
CA ASP A 126 -5.87 2.94 -13.91
C ASP A 126 -6.07 1.42 -13.95
N ALA A 127 -5.64 0.78 -12.89
CA ALA A 127 -5.67 -0.65 -12.66
C ALA A 127 -5.69 -0.98 -11.16
N GLY A 128 -5.74 -2.27 -10.84
CA GLY A 128 -5.62 -2.79 -9.49
C GLY A 128 -5.26 -4.25 -9.50
N ILE A 129 -4.64 -4.74 -8.43
CA ILE A 129 -4.13 -6.11 -8.39
C ILE A 129 -5.14 -7.14 -7.89
N THR A 130 -6.28 -6.72 -7.32
CA THR A 130 -7.30 -7.66 -6.81
C THR A 130 -8.73 -7.36 -7.27
N GLY A 131 -9.06 -6.12 -7.62
CA GLY A 131 -10.40 -5.69 -8.01
C GLY A 131 -11.45 -5.63 -6.87
N ARG A 132 -11.13 -6.14 -5.68
CA ARG A 132 -11.96 -6.12 -4.46
C ARG A 132 -11.06 -6.14 -3.22
N ALA A 133 -11.61 -6.14 -2.01
CA ALA A 133 -10.85 -6.51 -0.83
C ALA A 133 -10.64 -8.03 -0.76
N VAL A 134 -9.44 -8.46 -0.41
CA VAL A 134 -9.09 -9.87 -0.26
C VAL A 134 -8.41 -10.10 1.09
N PRO A 135 -8.60 -11.28 1.73
CA PRO A 135 -8.01 -11.56 3.02
C PRO A 135 -6.49 -11.83 2.99
N GLU A 136 -5.93 -12.21 1.84
CA GLU A 136 -4.57 -12.72 1.73
C GLU A 136 -3.91 -12.32 0.41
N VAL A 137 -2.57 -12.08 0.41
CA VAL A 137 -1.84 -11.57 -0.75
C VAL A 137 -1.82 -12.54 -1.95
N GLN A 138 -1.87 -13.86 -1.69
CA GLN A 138 -1.92 -14.86 -2.77
C GLN A 138 -3.24 -14.86 -3.55
N GLN A 139 -4.22 -14.09 -3.14
CA GLN A 139 -5.47 -13.91 -3.89
C GLN A 139 -5.38 -12.75 -4.91
N SER A 140 -4.17 -12.28 -5.19
CA SER A 140 -3.93 -11.23 -6.18
C SER A 140 -3.88 -11.79 -7.61
N ILE A 141 -4.31 -10.96 -8.57
CA ILE A 141 -4.26 -11.28 -9.99
C ILE A 141 -2.81 -11.52 -10.47
N PRO A 142 -1.81 -10.72 -10.09
CA PRO A 142 -0.42 -11.00 -10.45
C PRO A 142 0.03 -12.41 -10.06
N TRP A 143 -0.25 -12.82 -8.81
CA TRP A 143 0.12 -14.17 -8.37
C TRP A 143 -0.57 -15.29 -9.17
N ILE A 144 -1.88 -15.16 -9.40
CA ILE A 144 -2.64 -16.12 -10.22
C ILE A 144 -2.08 -16.18 -11.64
N SER A 145 -1.48 -15.09 -12.12
CA SER A 145 -0.81 -14.99 -13.42
C SER A 145 0.68 -15.39 -13.39
N GLY A 146 1.19 -15.93 -12.28
CA GLY A 146 2.57 -16.39 -12.13
C GLY A 146 3.58 -15.30 -11.78
N ILE A 147 3.13 -14.12 -11.35
CA ILE A 147 3.98 -13.00 -10.94
C ILE A 147 3.99 -12.94 -9.41
N ALA A 148 5.14 -13.16 -8.79
CA ALA A 148 5.32 -13.08 -7.35
C ALA A 148 5.37 -11.63 -6.85
N SER A 149 4.92 -11.40 -5.60
CA SER A 149 4.98 -10.08 -4.93
C SER A 149 6.32 -9.81 -4.24
N ILE A 150 7.36 -10.53 -4.61
CA ILE A 150 8.72 -10.31 -4.10
C ILE A 150 9.56 -9.52 -5.12
N PRO A 151 10.43 -8.62 -4.67
CA PRO A 151 10.68 -8.24 -3.27
C PRO A 151 9.51 -7.47 -2.65
N THR A 152 9.24 -7.71 -1.36
CA THR A 152 8.24 -6.97 -0.59
C THR A 152 8.94 -6.14 0.48
N ALA A 153 8.71 -4.83 0.49
CA ALA A 153 9.15 -3.92 1.54
C ALA A 153 8.09 -3.78 2.62
N ILE A 154 8.48 -3.74 3.88
CA ILE A 154 7.60 -3.56 5.03
C ILE A 154 8.22 -2.50 5.94
N VAL A 155 7.39 -1.58 6.43
CA VAL A 155 7.78 -0.61 7.46
C VAL A 155 6.85 -0.76 8.66
N SER A 156 7.44 -0.99 9.83
CA SER A 156 6.69 -1.13 11.09
C SER A 156 6.06 0.20 11.52
N PRO A 157 5.12 0.19 12.49
CA PRO A 157 4.58 1.42 13.07
C PRO A 157 5.64 2.34 13.66
N TRP A 158 6.80 1.84 14.01
CA TRP A 158 7.89 2.61 14.63
C TRP A 158 9.04 2.94 13.66
N GLY A 159 8.95 2.52 12.38
CA GLY A 159 9.94 2.84 11.35
C GLY A 159 10.99 1.75 11.13
N ASP A 160 10.79 0.52 11.66
CA ASP A 160 11.68 -0.59 11.29
C ASP A 160 11.46 -0.97 9.82
N GLU A 161 12.53 -1.09 9.06
CA GLU A 161 12.52 -1.38 7.63
C GLU A 161 12.93 -2.82 7.36
N ILE A 162 12.09 -3.56 6.65
CA ILE A 162 12.30 -4.96 6.34
C ILE A 162 12.08 -5.21 4.85
N ILE A 163 12.95 -6.02 4.23
CA ILE A 163 12.78 -6.54 2.86
C ILE A 163 12.64 -8.06 2.90
N ILE A 164 11.51 -8.57 2.39
CA ILE A 164 11.38 -9.98 2.03
C ILE A 164 11.94 -10.12 0.62
N LYS A 165 13.22 -10.45 0.54
CA LYS A 165 13.94 -10.59 -0.74
C LYS A 165 13.50 -11.84 -1.50
N HIS A 166 13.21 -12.91 -0.78
CA HIS A 166 12.86 -14.21 -1.34
C HIS A 166 11.90 -14.95 -0.41
N ALA A 167 10.90 -15.56 -0.98
CA ALA A 167 10.04 -16.54 -0.35
C ALA A 167 9.78 -17.66 -1.34
N ILE A 168 9.48 -18.87 -0.88
CA ILE A 168 9.28 -20.04 -1.74
C ILE A 168 8.01 -19.90 -2.59
N ASP A 169 6.99 -19.24 -2.02
CA ASP A 169 5.71 -18.95 -2.66
C ASP A 169 5.01 -17.77 -1.97
N GLU A 170 3.85 -17.38 -2.49
CA GLU A 170 3.08 -16.26 -2.00
C GLU A 170 2.42 -16.53 -0.64
N TYR A 171 2.13 -17.78 -0.30
CA TYR A 171 1.66 -18.15 1.03
C TYR A 171 2.71 -17.82 2.09
N ARG A 172 3.99 -18.06 1.75
CA ARG A 172 5.09 -17.71 2.66
C ARG A 172 5.34 -16.21 2.76
N VAL A 173 5.10 -15.45 1.69
CA VAL A 173 5.10 -13.97 1.77
C VAL A 173 4.05 -13.49 2.76
N GLU A 174 2.83 -14.03 2.67
CA GLU A 174 1.73 -13.73 3.60
C GLU A 174 2.09 -14.07 5.05
N ASP A 175 2.52 -15.31 5.32
CA ASP A 175 2.87 -15.78 6.66
C ASP A 175 3.97 -14.91 7.31
N ILE A 176 5.03 -14.61 6.56
CA ILE A 176 6.15 -13.79 7.04
C ILE A 176 5.67 -12.37 7.33
N SER A 177 4.90 -11.78 6.41
CA SER A 177 4.37 -10.42 6.57
C SER A 177 3.46 -10.30 7.79
N ARG A 178 2.60 -11.29 8.04
CA ARG A 178 1.75 -11.33 9.24
C ARG A 178 2.55 -11.50 10.53
N ALA A 179 3.59 -12.33 10.51
CA ALA A 179 4.48 -12.48 11.66
C ALA A 179 5.18 -11.16 12.01
N ILE A 180 5.60 -10.39 10.99
CA ILE A 180 6.18 -9.06 11.16
C ILE A 180 5.13 -8.06 11.70
N ALA A 181 3.88 -8.13 11.21
CA ALA A 181 2.83 -7.20 11.62
C ALA A 181 2.45 -7.29 13.10
N VAL A 182 2.74 -8.40 13.78
CA VAL A 182 2.46 -8.59 15.21
C VAL A 182 3.69 -8.43 16.12
N ALA A 183 4.87 -8.29 15.53
CA ALA A 183 6.14 -8.09 16.23
C ALA A 183 6.31 -6.61 16.63
#